data_ec3839aa9e871bb7bbb561e80351979e
#
_entry.id   ec3839aa9e871bb7bbb561e80351979e
#
_cell.length_a   1.000
_cell.length_b   1.000
_cell.length_c   1.000
_cell.angle_alpha   90.00
_cell.angle_beta   90.00
_cell.angle_gamma   90.00
#
_symmetry.space_group_name_H-M   'P 1'
#
loop_
_entity.id
_entity.type
_entity.pdbx_description
1 polymer ?
#
loop_
_entity_poly.entity_id
_entity_poly.type
_entity_poly.pdbx_seq_one_letter_code
_entity_poly.pdbx_strand_id
1 'polypeptide(L)'
;IKYKLRPVSRGEYHFGNSIAFISSFIGLAQRRFVFNNQQMLPSYPSFLKLRQFELMAFTDRLTDVGIKKLRKIGLSSEFDNIKEYVIGNDVRTINWKATARKNQLMVNHFRDERAQQVYSVIDMGRIMKMPFEELSLLDYSINASLVLSHISFIKQDKPGLITFSNTIQNSVAADRKGNQ
;
A
#
# COMPACT_ATOMS: atom_id res chain seq x y z
N ILE A 1 30.35 -5.18 25.29
CA ILE A 1 30.61 -4.42 24.06
C ILE A 1 29.27 -4.18 23.39
N LYS A 2 28.90 -2.91 23.14
CA LYS A 2 27.71 -2.53 22.40
C LYS A 2 28.13 -2.05 21.02
N TYR A 3 27.52 -2.59 19.95
CA TYR A 3 27.74 -2.13 18.59
C TYR A 3 26.40 -1.92 17.89
N LYS A 4 26.40 -1.04 16.91
CA LYS A 4 25.23 -0.76 16.07
C LYS A 4 25.52 -1.23 14.65
N LEU A 5 24.61 -2.00 14.09
CA LEU A 5 24.66 -2.42 12.70
C LEU A 5 23.57 -1.68 11.91
N ARG A 6 23.91 -1.20 10.74
CA ARG A 6 22.96 -0.59 9.82
C ARG A 6 22.85 -1.50 8.58
N PRO A 7 21.68 -2.07 8.30
CA PRO A 7 21.49 -2.85 7.10
C PRO A 7 21.62 -1.93 5.86
N VAL A 8 22.33 -2.39 4.86
CA VAL A 8 22.55 -1.66 3.60
C VAL A 8 21.50 -2.06 2.54
N SER A 9 21.03 -3.31 2.59
CA SER A 9 20.01 -3.82 1.68
C SER A 9 18.82 -4.38 2.46
N ARG A 10 17.69 -4.51 1.80
CA ARG A 10 16.54 -5.22 2.36
C ARG A 10 16.78 -6.73 2.30
N GLY A 11 16.09 -7.46 3.16
CA GLY A 11 16.13 -8.92 3.20
C GLY A 11 16.22 -9.46 4.62
N GLU A 12 16.39 -10.74 4.71
CA GLU A 12 16.55 -11.44 5.98
C GLU A 12 18.04 -11.55 6.31
N TYR A 13 18.43 -10.98 7.44
CA TYR A 13 19.79 -11.06 7.95
C TYR A 13 19.86 -12.14 9.03
N HIS A 14 20.60 -13.19 8.73
CA HIS A 14 20.83 -14.30 9.66
C HIS A 14 22.14 -14.07 10.40
N PHE A 15 22.05 -13.80 11.68
CA PHE A 15 23.20 -13.70 12.56
C PHE A 15 23.52 -15.07 13.16
N GLY A 16 24.75 -15.52 12.98
CA GLY A 16 25.24 -16.75 13.57
C GLY A 16 25.69 -16.56 15.03
N ASN A 17 26.48 -17.50 15.51
CA ASN A 17 27.04 -17.46 16.85
C ASN A 17 28.04 -16.29 16.98
N SER A 18 27.99 -15.57 18.10
CA SER A 18 28.98 -14.56 18.44
C SER A 18 30.23 -15.24 19.01
N ILE A 19 31.40 -14.94 18.43
CA ILE A 19 32.67 -15.47 18.88
C ILE A 19 33.49 -14.32 19.47
N ALA A 20 33.89 -14.45 20.74
CA ALA A 20 34.77 -13.51 21.39
C ALA A 20 36.14 -14.15 21.69
N PHE A 21 37.20 -13.49 21.31
CA PHE A 21 38.54 -13.87 21.62
C PHE A 21 39.06 -12.93 22.71
N ILE A 22 39.43 -13.48 23.85
CA ILE A 22 40.03 -12.75 24.95
C ILE A 22 41.50 -13.15 25.01
N SER A 23 42.39 -12.18 24.83
CA SER A 23 43.83 -12.36 24.95
C SER A 23 44.34 -11.85 26.30
N SER A 24 45.36 -12.53 26.85
CA SER A 24 46.09 -12.04 28.00
C SER A 24 46.80 -10.71 27.70
N PHE A 25 47.06 -9.89 28.72
CA PHE A 25 47.76 -8.60 28.62
C PHE A 25 49.09 -8.68 27.87
N ILE A 26 49.81 -9.80 28.04
CA ILE A 26 51.10 -10.06 27.40
C ILE A 26 50.96 -10.77 26.05
N GLY A 27 49.74 -11.11 25.62
CA GLY A 27 49.46 -11.76 24.33
C GLY A 27 49.85 -13.23 24.25
N LEU A 28 50.35 -13.85 25.32
CA LEU A 28 50.82 -15.23 25.32
C LEU A 28 49.71 -16.30 25.32
N ALA A 29 48.52 -15.95 25.75
CA ALA A 29 47.37 -16.86 25.78
C ALA A 29 46.12 -16.18 25.23
N GLN A 30 45.38 -16.90 24.38
CA GLN A 30 44.11 -16.44 23.81
C GLN A 30 43.06 -17.51 24.09
N ARG A 31 41.90 -17.10 24.61
CA ARG A 31 40.75 -17.98 24.83
C ARG A 31 39.58 -17.59 23.96
N ARG A 32 39.00 -18.56 23.30
CA ARG A 32 37.82 -18.40 22.47
C ARG A 32 36.57 -18.71 23.27
N PHE A 33 35.61 -17.78 23.26
CA PHE A 33 34.25 -17.97 23.78
C PHE A 33 33.25 -17.94 22.66
N VAL A 34 32.34 -18.89 22.66
CA VAL A 34 31.25 -18.99 21.65
C VAL A 34 29.93 -18.76 22.38
N PHE A 35 29.20 -17.74 21.95
CA PHE A 35 27.88 -17.41 22.46
C PHE A 35 26.83 -17.80 21.37
N ASN A 36 25.90 -18.66 21.76
CA ASN A 36 24.84 -19.14 20.89
C ASN A 36 23.72 -18.08 20.82
N ASN A 37 23.88 -17.07 19.96
CA ASN A 37 22.95 -15.96 19.79
C ASN A 37 22.48 -15.92 18.33
N GLN A 38 21.95 -17.03 17.84
CA GLN A 38 21.40 -17.07 16.50
C GLN A 38 20.08 -16.27 16.46
N GLN A 39 20.05 -15.23 15.64
CA GLN A 39 18.87 -14.41 15.43
C GLN A 39 18.69 -14.10 13.95
N MET A 40 17.45 -14.09 13.50
CA MET A 40 17.07 -13.62 12.18
C MET A 40 16.38 -12.26 12.35
N LEU A 41 16.90 -11.25 11.67
CA LEU A 41 16.33 -9.90 11.66
C LEU A 41 15.93 -9.53 10.23
N PRO A 42 14.64 -9.36 9.96
CA PRO A 42 14.18 -8.89 8.67
C PRO A 42 14.42 -7.37 8.53
N SER A 43 15.01 -6.96 7.42
CA SER A 43 15.12 -5.56 7.03
C SER A 43 14.05 -5.24 5.99
N TYR A 44 13.07 -4.44 6.40
CA TYR A 44 11.94 -4.04 5.55
C TYR A 44 12.28 -2.84 4.66
N PRO A 45 11.53 -2.64 3.55
CA PRO A 45 11.63 -1.43 2.74
C PRO A 45 11.35 -0.17 3.55
N SER A 46 11.92 0.95 3.12
CA SER A 46 11.77 2.22 3.81
C SER A 46 10.37 2.81 3.60
N PHE A 47 9.60 2.93 4.68
CA PHE A 47 8.28 3.57 4.69
C PHE A 47 8.34 5.09 4.98
N LEU A 48 9.54 5.67 5.04
CA LEU A 48 9.72 7.06 5.49
C LEU A 48 9.00 8.10 4.62
N LYS A 49 8.82 7.80 3.32
CA LYS A 49 8.13 8.68 2.38
C LYS A 49 6.60 8.52 2.37
N LEU A 50 6.05 7.52 3.07
CA LEU A 50 4.60 7.27 3.12
C LEU A 50 3.82 8.51 3.60
N ARG A 51 4.28 9.18 4.65
CA ARG A 51 3.63 10.38 5.18
C ARG A 51 3.51 11.52 4.18
N GLN A 52 4.50 11.72 3.32
CA GLN A 52 4.45 12.77 2.28
C GLN A 52 3.38 12.47 1.24
N PHE A 53 3.28 11.20 0.81
CA PHE A 53 2.26 10.77 -0.14
C PHE A 53 0.86 10.71 0.47
N GLU A 54 0.75 10.42 1.77
CA GLU A 54 -0.49 10.49 2.54
C GLU A 54 -1.08 11.91 2.52
N LEU A 55 -0.26 12.90 2.82
CA LEU A 55 -0.64 14.31 2.73
C LEU A 55 -1.07 14.72 1.32
N MET A 56 -0.39 14.25 0.28
CA MET A 56 -0.78 14.48 -1.12
C MET A 56 -2.11 13.80 -1.48
N ALA A 57 -2.37 12.62 -0.94
CA ALA A 57 -3.62 11.90 -1.18
C ALA A 57 -4.84 12.57 -0.52
N PHE A 58 -4.64 13.19 0.64
CA PHE A 58 -5.69 13.95 1.33
C PHE A 58 -5.95 15.34 0.69
N THR A 59 -4.92 15.94 0.11
CA THR A 59 -5.05 17.24 -0.55
C THR A 59 -5.48 17.02 -1.98
N ASP A 60 -6.69 16.87 -2.35
CA ASP A 60 -7.31 16.61 -3.69
C ASP A 60 -6.47 16.97 -4.96
N ARG A 61 -5.19 17.23 -4.83
CA ARG A 61 -4.21 17.54 -5.88
C ARG A 61 -3.92 16.39 -6.86
N LEU A 62 -4.42 15.19 -6.57
CA LEU A 62 -4.41 14.08 -7.54
C LEU A 62 -5.27 14.36 -8.78
N THR A 63 -6.19 15.34 -8.71
CA THR A 63 -6.92 15.84 -9.87
C THR A 63 -6.04 16.59 -10.86
N ASP A 64 -4.96 17.22 -10.41
CA ASP A 64 -4.02 17.97 -11.27
C ASP A 64 -3.11 17.02 -12.08
N VAL A 65 -2.98 15.77 -11.69
CA VAL A 65 -2.22 14.72 -12.40
C VAL A 65 -3.07 14.00 -13.47
N GLY A 66 -4.26 14.53 -13.79
CA GLY A 66 -5.06 14.04 -14.92
C GLY A 66 -5.90 12.78 -14.63
N ILE A 67 -6.01 12.34 -13.38
CA ILE A 67 -6.91 11.25 -13.00
C ILE A 67 -8.35 11.79 -12.96
N LYS A 68 -9.07 11.65 -14.08
CA LYS A 68 -10.50 11.97 -14.13
C LYS A 68 -11.26 11.07 -13.14
N LYS A 69 -11.93 11.71 -12.19
CA LYS A 69 -12.89 11.06 -11.29
C LYS A 69 -14.08 10.58 -12.13
N LEU A 70 -14.07 9.33 -12.57
CA LEU A 70 -15.21 8.71 -13.24
C LEU A 70 -16.34 8.54 -12.24
N ARG A 71 -17.31 9.45 -12.27
CA ARG A 71 -18.54 9.33 -11.50
C ARG A 71 -19.41 8.26 -12.16
N LYS A 72 -19.43 7.05 -11.61
CA LYS A 72 -20.47 6.06 -11.93
C LYS A 72 -21.67 6.30 -11.03
N ILE A 73 -22.84 6.43 -11.65
CA ILE A 73 -24.14 6.47 -10.96
C ILE A 73 -24.46 5.03 -10.54
N GLY A 74 -24.59 4.78 -9.25
CA GLY A 74 -24.92 3.47 -8.70
C GLY A 74 -25.95 3.58 -7.57
N LEU A 75 -26.53 2.46 -7.16
CA LEU A 75 -27.40 2.33 -5.99
C LEU A 75 -26.55 2.26 -4.71
N SER A 76 -25.79 3.30 -4.44
CA SER A 76 -24.99 3.44 -3.22
C SER A 76 -25.87 3.91 -2.07
N SER A 77 -25.48 3.60 -0.87
CA SER A 77 -26.22 4.01 0.36
C SER A 77 -25.93 5.46 0.76
N GLU A 78 -24.95 6.13 0.17
CA GLU A 78 -24.64 7.52 0.49
C GLU A 78 -25.43 8.50 -0.37
N PHE A 79 -26.25 9.31 0.30
CA PHE A 79 -27.05 10.36 -0.34
C PHE A 79 -26.13 11.47 -0.87
N ASP A 80 -26.24 11.81 -2.15
CA ASP A 80 -25.45 12.89 -2.80
C ASP A 80 -26.31 14.17 -2.91
N ASN A 81 -27.41 14.11 -3.65
CA ASN A 81 -28.29 15.26 -3.85
C ASN A 81 -29.69 14.84 -4.33
N ILE A 82 -30.61 15.82 -4.42
CA ILE A 82 -31.93 15.64 -4.99
C ILE A 82 -31.95 16.27 -6.38
N LYS A 83 -32.36 15.49 -7.39
CA LYS A 83 -32.49 15.93 -8.79
C LYS A 83 -33.90 15.75 -9.29
N GLU A 84 -34.21 16.40 -10.42
CA GLU A 84 -35.45 16.15 -11.15
C GLU A 84 -35.48 14.74 -11.71
N TYR A 85 -36.64 14.11 -11.68
CA TYR A 85 -36.84 12.79 -12.25
C TYR A 85 -36.70 12.86 -13.78
N VAL A 86 -35.89 12.01 -14.35
CA VAL A 86 -35.75 11.79 -15.79
C VAL A 86 -36.19 10.37 -16.11
N ILE A 87 -36.89 10.18 -17.24
CA ILE A 87 -37.31 8.86 -17.69
C ILE A 87 -36.09 7.92 -17.71
N GLY A 88 -36.17 6.81 -16.97
CA GLY A 88 -35.08 5.85 -16.78
C GLY A 88 -34.47 5.85 -15.39
N ASN A 89 -34.83 6.80 -14.54
CA ASN A 89 -34.45 6.75 -13.11
C ASN A 89 -35.30 5.73 -12.35
N ASP A 90 -34.72 5.11 -11.32
CA ASP A 90 -35.43 4.15 -10.48
C ASP A 90 -36.53 4.85 -9.68
N VAL A 91 -37.78 4.45 -9.88
CA VAL A 91 -38.96 4.99 -9.18
C VAL A 91 -38.90 4.82 -7.66
N ARG A 92 -38.11 3.86 -7.17
CA ARG A 92 -37.91 3.64 -5.72
C ARG A 92 -37.14 4.76 -5.05
N THR A 93 -36.41 5.57 -5.82
CA THR A 93 -35.61 6.69 -5.30
C THR A 93 -36.38 8.00 -5.27
N ILE A 94 -37.68 8.01 -5.61
CA ILE A 94 -38.51 9.21 -5.58
C ILE A 94 -38.61 9.78 -4.18
N ASN A 95 -38.29 11.07 -4.06
CA ASN A 95 -38.42 11.82 -2.82
C ASN A 95 -39.77 12.57 -2.80
N TRP A 96 -40.76 11.96 -2.23
CA TRP A 96 -42.11 12.53 -2.16
C TRP A 96 -42.19 13.86 -1.45
N LYS A 97 -41.34 14.10 -0.42
CA LYS A 97 -41.28 15.37 0.32
C LYS A 97 -40.72 16.51 -0.56
N ALA A 98 -39.69 16.25 -1.35
CA ALA A 98 -39.12 17.21 -2.28
C ALA A 98 -40.07 17.45 -3.46
N THR A 99 -40.73 16.41 -3.98
CA THR A 99 -41.74 16.46 -5.03
C THR A 99 -42.92 17.37 -4.65
N ALA A 100 -43.46 17.20 -3.43
CA ALA A 100 -44.54 18.05 -2.93
C ALA A 100 -44.17 19.52 -2.80
N ARG A 101 -42.91 19.84 -2.47
CA ARG A 101 -42.42 21.20 -2.34
C ARG A 101 -42.16 21.90 -3.68
N LYS A 102 -41.66 21.15 -4.67
CA LYS A 102 -41.26 21.72 -5.96
C LYS A 102 -42.33 21.57 -7.06
N ASN A 103 -43.39 20.83 -6.77
CA ASN A 103 -44.45 20.48 -7.73
C ASN A 103 -43.92 19.77 -8.99
N GLN A 104 -42.80 19.10 -8.90
CA GLN A 104 -42.12 18.33 -9.93
C GLN A 104 -41.58 17.05 -9.32
N LEU A 105 -41.57 15.95 -10.06
CA LEU A 105 -41.02 14.67 -9.56
C LEU A 105 -39.55 14.81 -9.28
N MET A 106 -39.17 14.58 -8.03
CA MET A 106 -37.80 14.67 -7.55
C MET A 106 -37.29 13.30 -7.08
N VAL A 107 -36.04 12.98 -7.37
CA VAL A 107 -35.39 11.73 -6.97
C VAL A 107 -34.18 11.98 -6.11
N ASN A 108 -33.97 11.12 -5.12
CA ASN A 108 -32.71 11.05 -4.39
C ASN A 108 -31.64 10.45 -5.28
N HIS A 109 -30.56 11.16 -5.45
CA HIS A 109 -29.39 10.69 -6.16
C HIS A 109 -28.37 10.20 -5.13
N PHE A 110 -27.95 8.95 -5.29
CA PHE A 110 -26.97 8.32 -4.43
C PHE A 110 -25.64 8.20 -5.14
N ARG A 111 -24.55 8.32 -4.40
CA ARG A 111 -23.18 8.13 -4.92
C ARG A 111 -22.80 6.65 -4.83
N ASP A 112 -22.24 6.10 -5.88
CA ASP A 112 -21.76 4.72 -5.88
C ASP A 112 -20.41 4.65 -5.13
N GLU A 113 -20.44 4.14 -3.91
CA GLU A 113 -19.27 3.90 -3.06
C GLU A 113 -18.70 2.47 -3.23
N ARG A 114 -18.77 1.92 -4.43
CA ARG A 114 -18.11 0.63 -4.62
C ARG A 114 -16.62 0.79 -4.49
N ALA A 115 -16.06 0.15 -3.45
CA ALA A 115 -14.63 0.01 -3.29
C ALA A 115 -14.02 -0.59 -4.57
N GLN A 116 -13.11 0.14 -5.21
CA GLN A 116 -12.43 -0.32 -6.41
C GLN A 116 -11.35 -1.33 -6.03
N GLN A 117 -11.11 -2.31 -6.90
CA GLN A 117 -9.97 -3.20 -6.77
C GLN A 117 -8.78 -2.58 -7.50
N VAL A 118 -7.73 -2.27 -6.75
CA VAL A 118 -6.50 -1.64 -7.26
C VAL A 118 -5.36 -2.65 -7.15
N TYR A 119 -4.94 -3.22 -8.26
CA TYR A 119 -3.82 -4.16 -8.28
C TYR A 119 -2.53 -3.45 -8.65
N SER A 120 -1.52 -3.60 -7.79
CA SER A 120 -0.13 -3.29 -8.11
C SER A 120 0.52 -4.50 -8.76
N VAL A 121 1.09 -4.32 -9.95
CA VAL A 121 1.77 -5.40 -10.68
C VAL A 121 3.27 -5.08 -10.71
N ILE A 122 4.08 -5.94 -10.08
CA ILE A 122 5.53 -5.75 -9.94
C ILE A 122 6.27 -6.78 -10.78
N ASP A 123 7.08 -6.29 -11.71
CA ASP A 123 8.05 -7.12 -12.41
C ASP A 123 9.26 -7.39 -11.50
N MET A 124 9.59 -8.66 -11.31
CA MET A 124 10.76 -9.13 -10.57
C MET A 124 11.87 -9.64 -11.49
N GLY A 125 11.78 -9.36 -12.77
CA GLY A 125 12.75 -9.77 -13.79
C GLY A 125 14.16 -9.24 -13.53
N ARG A 126 15.09 -9.73 -14.32
CA ARG A 126 16.51 -9.43 -14.16
C ARG A 126 16.84 -7.93 -14.29
N ILE A 127 16.12 -7.22 -15.16
CA ILE A 127 16.29 -5.78 -15.40
C ILE A 127 15.96 -4.98 -14.15
N MET A 128 14.95 -5.38 -13.39
CA MET A 128 14.52 -4.68 -12.17
C MET A 128 15.55 -4.75 -11.03
N LYS A 129 16.53 -5.64 -11.13
CA LYS A 129 17.64 -5.75 -10.15
C LYS A 129 18.78 -4.74 -10.43
N MET A 130 18.69 -3.98 -11.50
CA MET A 130 19.71 -2.97 -11.79
C MET A 130 19.74 -1.89 -10.70
N PRO A 131 20.93 -1.48 -10.27
CA PRO A 131 21.07 -0.39 -9.32
C PRO A 131 20.62 0.93 -9.97
N PHE A 132 19.88 1.72 -9.23
CA PHE A 132 19.49 3.07 -9.61
C PHE A 132 19.64 3.95 -8.37
N GLU A 133 20.54 4.93 -8.45
CA GLU A 133 20.97 5.74 -7.31
C GLU A 133 21.43 4.85 -6.12
N GLU A 134 20.72 4.90 -5.00
CA GLU A 134 21.06 4.16 -3.78
C GLU A 134 20.36 2.80 -3.65
N LEU A 135 19.39 2.51 -4.51
CA LEU A 135 18.53 1.34 -4.43
C LEU A 135 18.42 0.65 -5.79
N SER A 136 17.85 -0.55 -5.86
CA SER A 136 17.47 -1.18 -7.11
C SER A 136 16.14 -0.65 -7.65
N LEU A 137 15.90 -0.75 -8.96
CA LEU A 137 14.59 -0.42 -9.55
C LEU A 137 13.46 -1.23 -8.89
N LEU A 138 13.74 -2.47 -8.51
CA LEU A 138 12.80 -3.32 -7.78
C LEU A 138 12.45 -2.72 -6.41
N ASP A 139 13.41 -2.13 -5.70
CA ASP A 139 13.17 -1.49 -4.41
C ASP A 139 12.26 -0.27 -4.54
N TYR A 140 12.47 0.53 -5.59
CA TYR A 140 11.59 1.65 -5.90
C TYR A 140 10.17 1.20 -6.23
N SER A 141 10.01 0.15 -7.04
CA SER A 141 8.70 -0.37 -7.42
C SER A 141 7.94 -0.96 -6.22
N ILE A 142 8.64 -1.63 -5.30
CA ILE A 142 8.03 -2.12 -4.05
C ILE A 142 7.60 -0.96 -3.17
N ASN A 143 8.44 0.05 -2.99
CA ASN A 143 8.09 1.22 -2.20
C ASN A 143 6.88 1.96 -2.80
N ALA A 144 6.84 2.13 -4.13
CA ALA A 144 5.71 2.74 -4.82
C ALA A 144 4.41 1.92 -4.67
N SER A 145 4.50 0.59 -4.78
CA SER A 145 3.37 -0.31 -4.58
C SER A 145 2.81 -0.25 -3.16
N LEU A 146 3.68 -0.20 -2.15
CA LEU A 146 3.27 -0.05 -0.75
C LEU A 146 2.56 1.29 -0.51
N VAL A 147 3.08 2.38 -1.07
CA VAL A 147 2.44 3.71 -1.01
C VAL A 147 1.07 3.66 -1.67
N LEU A 148 0.97 3.11 -2.89
CA LEU A 148 -0.30 3.00 -3.62
C LEU A 148 -1.33 2.16 -2.85
N SER A 149 -0.90 1.02 -2.29
CA SER A 149 -1.75 0.17 -1.48
C SER A 149 -2.26 0.89 -0.23
N HIS A 150 -1.41 1.67 0.43
CA HIS A 150 -1.78 2.47 1.59
C HIS A 150 -2.80 3.57 1.23
N ILE A 151 -2.57 4.29 0.13
CA ILE A 151 -3.50 5.31 -0.37
C ILE A 151 -4.85 4.69 -0.74
N SER A 152 -4.84 3.54 -1.43
CA SER A 152 -6.06 2.80 -1.78
C SER A 152 -6.83 2.39 -0.52
N PHE A 153 -6.12 1.90 0.50
CA PHE A 153 -6.75 1.54 1.77
C PHE A 153 -7.41 2.74 2.46
N ILE A 154 -6.74 3.90 2.50
CA ILE A 154 -7.32 5.14 3.06
C ILE A 154 -8.56 5.58 2.28
N LYS A 155 -8.54 5.44 0.95
CA LYS A 155 -9.68 5.75 0.07
C LYS A 155 -10.79 4.70 0.10
N GLN A 156 -10.65 3.72 0.97
CA GLN A 156 -11.60 2.61 1.14
C GLN A 156 -11.70 1.68 -0.07
N ASP A 157 -10.73 1.73 -0.96
CA ASP A 157 -10.54 0.78 -2.04
C ASP A 157 -9.92 -0.55 -1.54
N LYS A 158 -9.89 -1.55 -2.40
CA LYS A 158 -9.32 -2.87 -2.12
C LYS A 158 -7.97 -3.00 -2.81
N PRO A 159 -6.84 -2.84 -2.11
CA PRO A 159 -5.54 -3.06 -2.70
C PRO A 159 -5.26 -4.55 -2.91
N GLY A 160 -4.63 -4.87 -4.03
CA GLY A 160 -4.11 -6.18 -4.36
C GLY A 160 -2.69 -6.07 -4.91
N LEU A 161 -1.96 -7.18 -4.94
CA LEU A 161 -0.58 -7.24 -5.41
C LEU A 161 -0.37 -8.48 -6.27
N ILE A 162 0.29 -8.30 -7.40
CA ILE A 162 0.76 -9.39 -8.25
C ILE A 162 2.23 -9.18 -8.52
N THR A 163 3.05 -10.20 -8.28
CA THR A 163 4.47 -10.19 -8.64
C THR A 163 4.74 -11.27 -9.68
N PHE A 164 5.50 -10.92 -10.69
CA PHE A 164 5.85 -11.83 -11.78
C PHE A 164 7.30 -11.67 -12.21
N SER A 165 7.82 -12.71 -12.85
CA SER A 165 9.06 -12.67 -13.63
C SER A 165 8.81 -13.38 -14.97
N ASN A 166 9.26 -14.60 -15.15
CA ASN A 166 8.86 -15.44 -16.29
C ASN A 166 7.47 -16.08 -16.05
N THR A 167 7.09 -16.21 -14.79
CA THR A 167 5.80 -16.73 -14.31
C THR A 167 5.30 -15.86 -13.18
N ILE A 168 4.00 -15.93 -12.86
CA ILE A 168 3.44 -15.31 -11.67
C ILE A 168 4.02 -16.00 -10.45
N GLN A 169 4.69 -15.23 -9.58
CA GLN A 169 5.33 -15.78 -8.38
C GLN A 169 4.41 -15.67 -7.16
N ASN A 170 3.84 -14.49 -6.95
CA ASN A 170 2.92 -14.26 -5.85
C ASN A 170 1.71 -13.45 -6.33
N SER A 171 0.55 -13.78 -5.76
CA SER A 171 -0.68 -13.03 -5.98
C SER A 171 -1.40 -12.86 -4.65
N VAL A 172 -1.63 -11.62 -4.27
CA VAL A 172 -2.45 -11.24 -3.12
C VAL A 172 -3.74 -10.66 -3.65
N ALA A 173 -4.86 -11.32 -3.37
CA ALA A 173 -6.17 -10.86 -3.81
C ALA A 173 -6.49 -9.48 -3.24
N ALA A 174 -7.21 -8.68 -4.02
CA ALA A 174 -7.65 -7.38 -3.57
C ALA A 174 -8.70 -7.51 -2.47
N ASP A 175 -8.32 -7.20 -1.23
CA ASP A 175 -9.20 -7.23 -0.07
C ASP A 175 -8.93 -6.04 0.85
N ARG A 176 -9.95 -5.73 1.67
CA ARG A 176 -9.91 -4.69 2.71
C ARG A 176 -9.39 -5.22 4.05
N LYS A 177 -9.52 -6.52 4.28
CA LYS A 177 -9.03 -7.19 5.48
C LYS A 177 -7.74 -7.89 5.11
N GLY A 178 -6.59 -7.40 5.59
CA GLY A 178 -5.40 -8.21 5.60
C GLY A 178 -5.74 -9.52 6.34
N ASN A 179 -5.63 -10.64 5.65
CA ASN A 179 -5.66 -11.94 6.33
C ASN A 179 -4.53 -11.91 7.37
N GLN A 180 -4.91 -11.95 8.64
CA GLN A 180 -4.01 -12.21 9.75
C GLN A 180 -3.50 -13.65 9.68
#